data_2bb4e2127df5c30905de27ea3edf96f7
#
_entry.id   2bb4e2127df5c30905de27ea3edf96f7
#
_cell.length_a   1.000
_cell.length_b   1.000
_cell.length_c   1.000
_cell.angle_alpha   90.00
_cell.angle_beta   90.00
_cell.angle_gamma   90.00
#
_symmetry.space_group_name_H-M   'P 1'
#
loop_
_entity.id
_entity.type
_entity.pdbx_description
1 polymer ?
#
loop_
_entity_poly.entity_id
_entity_poly.type
_entity_poly.pdbx_seq_one_letter_code
_entity_poly.pdbx_strand_id
1 'polypeptide(L)'
;MRTSLTASLVAAAFAFAPLAVSAQGAPKGPPPLPEGAGKPLVEGMCAGCHALQLIQASSGYTRDQWRELTGYMVDMSKSPAQQNEVLDYLAKNFPPNNARPAKQVPGNFQITFKDWVMPQLGQRTRDPIQAADGSIWYAGQYGNLIGRLDPKTGQAREYPLPPDSMPHTVQLDPKGRPWFSGNKNGTIGWIDPASGKPTVYKMPDAEATDPHTVTFDKRGIVYFTFQNANRIGRLNPDTGEIKIVKAAEQRTQPYDIKFDRDGMLWVTCNARPCLLKVHPDTLQVTEIKLPTPGTTVRRLDIAPDGMVWYVNSGAGKLGRVNPKSGEIKEWDSPSGPKSHPYAIAVLDGAIWYNESGVRPDMLVRFDPKNETFQSWPIKSGNIYAGILRNARVTREGTLLIHQTATNRVMEVTPGPARGGEAISLTR
;
A
#
# COMPACT_ATOMS: atom_id res chain seq x y z
N MET A 1 45.09 43.42 67.87
CA MET A 1 43.92 44.03 67.23
C MET A 1 43.45 43.07 66.14
N ARG A 2 42.41 42.35 66.38
CA ARG A 2 41.79 41.40 65.39
C ARG A 2 40.47 42.03 64.99
N THR A 3 40.35 42.39 63.72
CA THR A 3 39.08 42.85 63.14
C THR A 3 38.44 41.68 62.39
N SER A 4 37.27 41.27 62.88
CA SER A 4 36.41 40.26 62.27
C SER A 4 35.50 40.92 61.22
N LEU A 5 35.59 40.46 59.98
CA LEU A 5 34.58 40.77 58.96
C LEU A 5 33.52 39.71 58.97
N THR A 6 32.30 40.13 59.31
CA THR A 6 31.05 39.31 59.13
C THR A 6 30.55 39.50 57.70
N ALA A 7 30.49 38.37 56.92
CA ALA A 7 29.86 38.32 55.59
C ALA A 7 28.41 37.93 55.78
N SER A 8 27.47 38.78 55.37
CA SER A 8 26.04 38.49 55.30
C SER A 8 25.71 37.79 54.00
N LEU A 9 25.27 36.54 54.09
CA LEU A 9 24.69 35.80 52.97
C LEU A 9 23.23 36.22 52.81
N VAL A 10 22.91 36.84 51.67
CA VAL A 10 21.54 37.05 51.22
C VAL A 10 21.11 35.81 50.42
N ALA A 11 20.22 35.01 50.97
CA ALA A 11 19.61 33.88 50.27
C ALA A 11 18.44 34.39 49.41
N ALA A 12 18.60 34.40 48.09
CA ALA A 12 17.51 34.65 47.17
C ALA A 12 16.70 33.34 46.97
N ALA A 13 15.50 33.28 47.50
CA ALA A 13 14.56 32.18 47.26
C ALA A 13 13.92 32.33 45.87
N PHE A 14 14.32 31.51 44.93
CA PHE A 14 13.60 31.37 43.66
C PHE A 14 12.41 30.49 43.87
N ALA A 15 11.20 31.08 43.85
CA ALA A 15 9.95 30.34 43.80
C ALA A 15 9.76 29.75 42.40
N PHE A 16 9.95 28.46 42.26
CA PHE A 16 9.51 27.71 41.06
C PHE A 16 8.01 27.56 41.10
N ALA A 17 7.30 28.33 40.29
CA ALA A 17 5.88 28.03 39.99
C ALA A 17 5.83 26.75 39.08
N PRO A 18 5.02 25.74 39.41
CA PRO A 18 4.89 24.60 38.55
C PRO A 18 4.13 25.05 37.28
N LEU A 19 4.79 24.96 36.13
CA LEU A 19 4.15 25.04 34.84
C LEU A 19 3.18 23.85 34.74
N ALA A 20 1.89 24.14 34.83
CA ALA A 20 0.86 23.17 34.52
C ALA A 20 0.97 22.79 33.04
N VAL A 21 1.65 21.67 32.75
CA VAL A 21 1.58 21.01 31.46
C VAL A 21 0.12 20.55 31.31
N SER A 22 -0.65 21.28 30.50
CA SER A 22 -1.96 20.82 30.09
C SER A 22 -1.76 19.48 29.37
N ALA A 23 -2.24 18.41 29.96
CA ALA A 23 -2.31 17.10 29.34
C ALA A 23 -3.12 17.26 28.06
N GLN A 24 -2.43 17.35 26.92
CA GLN A 24 -3.08 17.18 25.61
C GLN A 24 -3.67 15.77 25.65
N GLY A 25 -5.00 15.71 25.66
CA GLY A 25 -5.73 14.45 25.72
C GLY A 25 -5.21 13.50 24.66
N ALA A 26 -5.02 12.24 25.04
CA ALA A 26 -4.66 11.17 24.11
C ALA A 26 -5.54 11.28 22.87
N PRO A 27 -5.00 11.05 21.65
CA PRO A 27 -5.79 11.14 20.43
C PRO A 27 -7.03 10.25 20.61
N LYS A 28 -8.21 10.87 20.55
CA LYS A 28 -9.48 10.16 20.64
C LYS A 28 -9.47 9.13 19.52
N GLY A 29 -9.64 7.86 19.85
CA GLY A 29 -9.85 6.80 18.86
C GLY A 29 -10.98 7.21 17.89
N PRO A 30 -11.10 6.57 16.75
CA PRO A 30 -12.18 6.86 15.82
C PRO A 30 -13.52 6.74 16.53
N PRO A 31 -14.52 7.57 16.14
CA PRO A 31 -15.83 7.52 16.77
C PRO A 31 -16.42 6.11 16.66
N PRO A 32 -17.19 5.64 17.65
CA PRO A 32 -17.90 4.37 17.54
C PRO A 32 -18.87 4.40 16.35
N LEU A 33 -19.28 3.22 15.88
CA LEU A 33 -20.34 3.12 14.88
C LEU A 33 -21.64 3.71 15.44
N PRO A 34 -22.50 4.35 14.60
CA PRO A 34 -23.79 4.86 15.01
C PRO A 34 -24.65 3.79 15.68
N GLU A 35 -25.44 4.17 16.69
CA GLU A 35 -26.36 3.26 17.37
C GLU A 35 -27.52 2.84 16.44
N GLY A 36 -27.99 1.61 16.59
CA GLY A 36 -29.13 1.08 15.85
C GLY A 36 -29.14 -0.44 15.71
N ALA A 37 -30.25 -0.95 15.27
CA ALA A 37 -30.36 -2.36 14.85
C ALA A 37 -29.31 -2.66 13.78
N GLY A 38 -28.72 -3.85 13.80
CA GLY A 38 -27.64 -4.24 12.90
C GLY A 38 -26.23 -3.82 13.32
N LYS A 39 -26.04 -2.85 14.25
CA LYS A 39 -24.72 -2.48 14.76
C LYS A 39 -23.94 -3.67 15.29
N PRO A 40 -24.49 -4.52 16.19
CA PRO A 40 -23.78 -5.69 16.71
C PRO A 40 -23.36 -6.68 15.62
N LEU A 41 -24.20 -6.86 14.59
CA LEU A 41 -23.87 -7.73 13.46
C LEU A 41 -22.73 -7.16 12.64
N VAL A 42 -22.75 -5.86 12.34
CA VAL A 42 -21.66 -5.18 11.60
C VAL A 42 -20.36 -5.23 12.40
N GLU A 43 -20.39 -4.95 13.71
CA GLU A 43 -19.23 -5.05 14.58
C GLU A 43 -18.67 -6.48 14.62
N GLY A 44 -19.52 -7.47 14.83
CA GLY A 44 -19.09 -8.88 14.90
C GLY A 44 -18.56 -9.43 13.58
N MET A 45 -19.21 -9.14 12.47
CA MET A 45 -18.81 -9.66 11.15
C MET A 45 -17.62 -8.91 10.54
N CYS A 46 -17.66 -7.57 10.57
CA CYS A 46 -16.69 -6.76 9.81
C CYS A 46 -15.37 -6.60 10.58
N ALA A 47 -15.39 -6.56 11.92
CA ALA A 47 -14.18 -6.42 12.71
C ALA A 47 -13.26 -7.65 12.65
N GLY A 48 -13.76 -8.79 12.24
CA GLY A 48 -12.96 -10.02 12.10
C GLY A 48 -11.84 -9.92 11.06
N CYS A 49 -11.98 -9.07 10.05
CA CYS A 49 -11.03 -8.96 8.94
C CYS A 49 -10.31 -7.61 8.87
N HIS A 50 -10.95 -6.51 9.29
CA HIS A 50 -10.36 -5.18 9.21
C HIS A 50 -10.98 -4.22 10.23
N ALA A 51 -10.31 -3.08 10.41
CA ALA A 51 -10.81 -2.04 11.30
C ALA A 51 -12.11 -1.41 10.78
N LEU A 52 -13.08 -1.19 11.65
CA LEU A 52 -14.41 -0.61 11.35
C LEU A 52 -14.32 0.82 10.80
N GLN A 53 -13.21 1.52 11.01
CA GLN A 53 -12.92 2.83 10.43
C GLN A 53 -12.97 2.84 8.89
N LEU A 54 -12.75 1.70 8.22
CA LEU A 54 -12.88 1.61 6.77
C LEU A 54 -14.32 1.84 6.31
N ILE A 55 -15.31 1.43 7.10
CA ILE A 55 -16.73 1.71 6.83
C ILE A 55 -17.00 3.21 6.97
N GLN A 56 -16.54 3.82 8.06
CA GLN A 56 -16.72 5.24 8.35
C GLN A 56 -15.98 6.15 7.35
N ALA A 57 -14.81 5.71 6.88
CA ALA A 57 -14.03 6.43 5.88
C ALA A 57 -14.51 6.19 4.43
N SER A 58 -15.48 5.33 4.22
CA SER A 58 -16.07 5.09 2.89
C SER A 58 -16.84 6.34 2.42
N SER A 59 -17.06 6.46 1.12
CA SER A 59 -18.00 7.46 0.56
C SER A 59 -19.46 7.04 0.67
N GLY A 60 -19.73 5.97 1.40
CA GLY A 60 -21.04 5.36 1.49
C GLY A 60 -21.51 4.77 0.16
N TYR A 61 -22.55 3.96 0.24
CA TYR A 61 -23.10 3.26 -0.92
C TYR A 61 -24.61 3.14 -0.79
N THR A 62 -25.31 2.97 -1.92
CA THR A 62 -26.71 2.54 -1.91
C THR A 62 -26.82 1.15 -1.27
N ARG A 63 -28.03 0.75 -0.87
CA ARG A 63 -28.26 -0.56 -0.27
C ARG A 63 -27.79 -1.72 -1.17
N ASP A 64 -28.01 -1.61 -2.49
CA ASP A 64 -27.59 -2.63 -3.44
C ASP A 64 -26.07 -2.64 -3.64
N GLN A 65 -25.43 -1.48 -3.65
CA GLN A 65 -23.98 -1.38 -3.68
C GLN A 65 -23.34 -1.93 -2.39
N TRP A 66 -23.96 -1.72 -1.21
CA TRP A 66 -23.52 -2.36 0.02
C TRP A 66 -23.67 -3.89 -0.07
N ARG A 67 -24.77 -4.39 -0.66
CA ARG A 67 -24.95 -5.84 -0.88
C ARG A 67 -23.84 -6.41 -1.76
N GLU A 68 -23.55 -5.75 -2.88
CA GLU A 68 -22.48 -6.18 -3.80
C GLU A 68 -21.12 -6.15 -3.09
N LEU A 69 -20.77 -5.07 -2.43
CA LEU A 69 -19.48 -4.92 -1.73
C LEU A 69 -19.29 -5.95 -0.61
N THR A 70 -20.29 -6.13 0.24
CA THR A 70 -20.22 -7.11 1.34
C THR A 70 -20.18 -8.54 0.83
N GLY A 71 -20.80 -8.83 -0.30
CA GLY A 71 -20.77 -10.14 -0.95
C GLY A 71 -19.37 -10.59 -1.40
N TYR A 72 -18.44 -9.66 -1.61
CA TYR A 72 -17.03 -10.00 -1.86
C TYR A 72 -16.22 -10.27 -0.58
N MET A 73 -16.82 -10.03 0.59
CA MET A 73 -16.15 -10.15 1.89
C MET A 73 -16.72 -11.29 2.72
N VAL A 74 -18.03 -11.44 2.75
CA VAL A 74 -18.74 -12.42 3.60
C VAL A 74 -19.92 -13.01 2.86
N ASP A 75 -20.03 -14.34 2.84
CA ASP A 75 -21.24 -15.02 2.36
C ASP A 75 -22.31 -15.00 3.43
N MET A 76 -23.32 -14.15 3.24
CA MET A 76 -24.51 -14.07 4.10
C MET A 76 -25.74 -14.73 3.47
N SER A 77 -25.60 -15.46 2.37
CA SER A 77 -26.73 -16.06 1.61
C SER A 77 -27.55 -17.03 2.45
N LYS A 78 -26.92 -17.69 3.41
CA LYS A 78 -27.57 -18.66 4.33
C LYS A 78 -28.35 -18.00 5.47
N SER A 79 -28.22 -16.69 5.66
CA SER A 79 -28.86 -15.93 6.74
C SER A 79 -29.52 -14.65 6.20
N PRO A 80 -30.56 -14.73 5.35
CA PRO A 80 -31.13 -13.56 4.68
C PRO A 80 -31.64 -12.47 5.64
N ALA A 81 -32.15 -12.85 6.81
CA ALA A 81 -32.61 -11.89 7.82
C ALA A 81 -31.44 -11.04 8.34
N GLN A 82 -30.32 -11.66 8.71
CA GLN A 82 -29.13 -10.95 9.17
C GLN A 82 -28.51 -10.12 8.05
N GLN A 83 -28.48 -10.65 6.82
CA GLN A 83 -28.03 -9.88 5.64
C GLN A 83 -28.85 -8.60 5.48
N ASN A 84 -30.16 -8.67 5.54
CA ASN A 84 -31.04 -7.52 5.40
C ASN A 84 -30.78 -6.51 6.50
N GLU A 85 -30.67 -6.96 7.77
CA GLU A 85 -30.39 -6.09 8.91
C GLU A 85 -29.05 -5.36 8.76
N VAL A 86 -27.99 -6.04 8.35
CA VAL A 86 -26.67 -5.44 8.06
C VAL A 86 -26.79 -4.40 6.94
N LEU A 87 -27.45 -4.75 5.84
CA LEU A 87 -27.58 -3.87 4.68
C LEU A 87 -28.43 -2.62 4.99
N ASP A 88 -29.51 -2.78 5.75
CA ASP A 88 -30.36 -1.66 6.16
C ASP A 88 -29.60 -0.71 7.11
N TYR A 89 -28.84 -1.27 8.04
CA TYR A 89 -27.97 -0.49 8.93
C TYR A 89 -26.90 0.29 8.15
N LEU A 90 -26.20 -0.37 7.23
CA LEU A 90 -25.14 0.27 6.42
C LEU A 90 -25.71 1.35 5.50
N ALA A 91 -26.81 1.07 4.80
CA ALA A 91 -27.43 2.03 3.90
C ALA A 91 -27.98 3.27 4.64
N LYS A 92 -28.52 3.07 5.83
CA LYS A 92 -29.05 4.16 6.66
C LYS A 92 -27.94 5.05 7.22
N ASN A 93 -26.89 4.46 7.76
CA ASN A 93 -25.86 5.20 8.50
C ASN A 93 -24.69 5.65 7.60
N PHE A 94 -24.48 5.01 6.47
CA PHE A 94 -23.42 5.30 5.51
C PHE A 94 -23.97 5.37 4.08
N PRO A 95 -24.92 6.27 3.79
CA PRO A 95 -25.45 6.49 2.46
C PRO A 95 -24.40 7.11 1.54
N PRO A 96 -24.58 7.07 0.22
CA PRO A 96 -23.71 7.73 -0.72
C PRO A 96 -23.49 9.21 -0.37
N ASN A 97 -22.24 9.63 -0.38
CA ASN A 97 -21.87 11.01 -0.16
C ASN A 97 -20.78 11.44 -1.16
N ASN A 98 -20.63 12.74 -1.36
CA ASN A 98 -19.68 13.31 -2.29
C ASN A 98 -18.57 14.08 -1.55
N ALA A 99 -18.20 13.61 -0.35
CA ALA A 99 -17.24 14.30 0.51
C ALA A 99 -15.84 14.44 -0.09
N ARG A 100 -15.49 13.56 -1.05
CA ARG A 100 -14.18 13.52 -1.71
C ARG A 100 -14.33 13.20 -3.20
N PRO A 101 -14.93 14.10 -4.00
CA PRO A 101 -15.11 13.85 -5.42
C PRO A 101 -13.76 13.76 -6.13
N ALA A 102 -13.62 12.78 -7.01
CA ALA A 102 -12.47 12.70 -7.89
C ALA A 102 -12.55 13.78 -8.99
N LYS A 103 -11.39 14.31 -9.37
CA LYS A 103 -11.28 15.16 -10.56
C LYS A 103 -10.81 14.30 -11.73
N GLN A 104 -11.70 13.99 -12.64
CA GLN A 104 -11.35 13.34 -13.89
C GLN A 104 -10.69 14.34 -14.84
N VAL A 105 -9.53 13.95 -15.37
CA VAL A 105 -8.82 14.72 -16.41
C VAL A 105 -9.02 14.00 -17.73
N PRO A 106 -9.71 14.62 -18.70
CA PRO A 106 -9.93 14.02 -20.01
C PRO A 106 -8.65 14.00 -20.84
N GLY A 107 -8.63 13.18 -21.90
CA GLY A 107 -7.54 13.10 -22.87
C GLY A 107 -7.84 12.08 -23.96
N ASN A 108 -6.94 11.98 -24.95
CA ASN A 108 -7.14 11.13 -26.12
C ASN A 108 -6.59 9.71 -25.94
N PHE A 109 -5.87 9.44 -24.86
CA PHE A 109 -5.34 8.12 -24.57
C PHE A 109 -6.46 7.24 -24.04
N GLN A 110 -6.57 6.01 -24.55
CA GLN A 110 -7.63 5.07 -24.15
C GLN A 110 -7.04 3.94 -23.31
N ILE A 111 -7.88 3.36 -22.44
CA ILE A 111 -7.54 2.18 -21.66
C ILE A 111 -8.73 1.23 -21.62
N THR A 112 -8.45 -0.05 -21.44
CA THR A 112 -9.46 -1.05 -21.11
C THR A 112 -9.11 -1.75 -19.82
N PHE A 113 -10.14 -2.17 -19.07
CA PHE A 113 -9.99 -2.94 -17.84
C PHE A 113 -10.49 -4.37 -18.08
N LYS A 114 -9.71 -5.34 -17.62
CA LYS A 114 -10.13 -6.73 -17.43
C LYS A 114 -9.91 -7.08 -15.97
N ASP A 115 -10.86 -7.74 -15.34
CA ASP A 115 -10.75 -8.09 -13.93
C ASP A 115 -11.14 -9.53 -13.66
N TRP A 116 -10.62 -10.07 -12.56
CA TRP A 116 -10.91 -11.40 -12.05
C TRP A 116 -11.18 -11.31 -10.55
N VAL A 117 -12.29 -11.91 -10.13
CA VAL A 117 -12.61 -12.06 -8.71
C VAL A 117 -11.88 -13.29 -8.17
N MET A 118 -11.18 -13.11 -7.05
CA MET A 118 -10.44 -14.21 -6.43
C MET A 118 -11.38 -15.14 -5.64
N PRO A 119 -11.06 -16.46 -5.57
CA PRO A 119 -12.01 -17.47 -5.07
C PRO A 119 -12.43 -17.27 -3.61
N GLN A 120 -11.47 -17.04 -2.72
CA GLN A 120 -11.77 -16.91 -1.30
C GLN A 120 -12.29 -15.52 -0.98
N LEU A 121 -13.48 -15.41 -0.42
CA LEU A 121 -14.07 -14.15 -0.01
C LEU A 121 -13.26 -13.48 1.10
N GLY A 122 -13.19 -12.15 1.07
CA GLY A 122 -12.55 -11.35 2.12
C GLY A 122 -11.05 -11.53 2.26
N GLN A 123 -10.40 -12.25 1.34
CA GLN A 123 -8.96 -12.55 1.46
C GLN A 123 -8.05 -11.33 1.33
N ARG A 124 -8.57 -10.17 0.95
CA ARG A 124 -7.79 -8.96 0.75
C ARG A 124 -6.66 -9.17 -0.26
N THR A 125 -7.03 -9.40 -1.51
CA THR A 125 -6.11 -9.61 -2.64
C THR A 125 -5.16 -8.44 -2.81
N ARG A 126 -3.84 -8.75 -2.98
CA ARG A 126 -2.77 -7.75 -3.06
C ARG A 126 -1.66 -8.12 -4.02
N ASP A 127 -0.93 -7.11 -4.45
CA ASP A 127 0.38 -7.14 -5.08
C ASP A 127 0.52 -8.13 -6.24
N PRO A 128 -0.41 -8.16 -7.24
CA PRO A 128 -0.32 -9.11 -8.34
C PRO A 128 0.97 -8.91 -9.15
N ILE A 129 1.57 -10.03 -9.57
CA ILE A 129 2.78 -10.05 -10.40
C ILE A 129 2.71 -11.17 -11.43
N GLN A 130 3.07 -10.85 -12.69
CA GLN A 130 3.10 -11.84 -13.76
C GLN A 130 4.37 -12.68 -13.73
N ALA A 131 4.23 -14.00 -13.82
CA ALA A 131 5.31 -14.94 -13.96
C ALA A 131 5.72 -15.15 -15.43
N ALA A 132 6.83 -15.88 -15.63
CA ALA A 132 7.37 -16.17 -16.95
C ALA A 132 6.42 -16.92 -17.87
N ASP A 133 5.58 -17.76 -17.30
CA ASP A 133 4.57 -18.56 -18.00
C ASP A 133 3.26 -17.81 -18.27
N GLY A 134 3.20 -16.52 -17.91
CA GLY A 134 2.02 -15.66 -18.04
C GLY A 134 1.02 -15.78 -16.89
N SER A 135 1.19 -16.71 -15.95
CA SER A 135 0.35 -16.77 -14.75
C SER A 135 0.58 -15.55 -13.86
N ILE A 136 -0.43 -15.19 -13.06
CA ILE A 136 -0.38 -14.04 -12.17
C ILE A 136 -0.39 -14.52 -10.73
N TRP A 137 0.66 -14.24 -9.99
CA TRP A 137 0.74 -14.51 -8.56
C TRP A 137 0.20 -13.33 -7.76
N TYR A 138 -0.49 -13.59 -6.66
CA TYR A 138 -1.05 -12.58 -5.78
C TYR A 138 -1.00 -13.03 -4.30
N ALA A 139 -1.01 -12.07 -3.39
CA ALA A 139 -1.13 -12.33 -1.96
C ALA A 139 -2.58 -12.18 -1.51
N GLY A 140 -3.13 -13.19 -0.84
CA GLY A 140 -4.40 -13.14 -0.12
C GLY A 140 -4.11 -12.89 1.36
N GLN A 141 -3.98 -11.61 1.76
CA GLN A 141 -3.45 -11.24 3.08
C GLN A 141 -4.28 -11.83 4.23
N TYR A 142 -5.59 -11.60 4.23
CA TYR A 142 -6.49 -12.11 5.28
C TYR A 142 -6.87 -13.57 5.07
N GLY A 143 -6.76 -14.07 3.84
CA GLY A 143 -6.86 -15.49 3.52
C GLY A 143 -5.65 -16.30 3.97
N ASN A 144 -4.58 -15.64 4.41
CA ASN A 144 -3.33 -16.29 4.81
C ASN A 144 -2.75 -17.22 3.73
N LEU A 145 -2.74 -16.75 2.48
CA LEU A 145 -2.38 -17.55 1.31
C LEU A 145 -1.62 -16.75 0.25
N ILE A 146 -0.98 -17.48 -0.66
CA ILE A 146 -0.52 -16.98 -1.95
C ILE A 146 -1.35 -17.66 -3.03
N GLY A 147 -1.84 -16.89 -3.99
CA GLY A 147 -2.62 -17.42 -5.11
C GLY A 147 -1.89 -17.31 -6.44
N ARG A 148 -2.23 -18.20 -7.37
CA ARG A 148 -1.77 -18.22 -8.76
C ARG A 148 -2.97 -18.26 -9.68
N LEU A 149 -3.21 -17.18 -10.41
CA LEU A 149 -4.28 -17.00 -11.37
C LEU A 149 -3.78 -17.34 -12.78
N ASP A 150 -4.53 -18.13 -13.50
CA ASP A 150 -4.41 -18.23 -14.96
C ASP A 150 -5.29 -17.15 -15.62
N PRO A 151 -4.71 -16.12 -16.24
CA PRO A 151 -5.48 -15.01 -16.81
C PRO A 151 -6.29 -15.39 -18.06
N LYS A 152 -6.02 -16.57 -18.68
CA LYS A 152 -6.74 -17.07 -19.85
C LYS A 152 -8.06 -17.71 -19.44
N THR A 153 -8.03 -18.53 -18.39
CA THR A 153 -9.20 -19.27 -17.91
C THR A 153 -9.92 -18.56 -16.77
N GLY A 154 -9.24 -17.63 -16.07
CA GLY A 154 -9.75 -17.00 -14.85
C GLY A 154 -9.70 -17.90 -13.62
N GLN A 155 -9.16 -19.11 -13.74
CA GLN A 155 -9.04 -20.03 -12.60
C GLN A 155 -7.86 -19.66 -11.73
N ALA A 156 -8.03 -19.76 -10.41
CA ALA A 156 -6.96 -19.52 -9.46
C ALA A 156 -6.74 -20.75 -8.57
N ARG A 157 -5.46 -21.06 -8.34
CA ARG A 157 -5.01 -22.02 -7.33
C ARG A 157 -4.44 -21.27 -6.15
N GLU A 158 -4.87 -21.64 -4.95
CA GLU A 158 -4.44 -20.99 -3.71
C GLU A 158 -3.59 -21.94 -2.86
N TYR A 159 -2.53 -21.39 -2.26
CA TYR A 159 -1.54 -22.09 -1.47
C TYR A 159 -1.57 -21.53 -0.04
N PRO A 160 -2.06 -22.30 0.94
CA PRO A 160 -2.06 -21.87 2.33
C PRO A 160 -0.64 -21.62 2.86
N LEU A 161 -0.49 -20.60 3.67
CA LEU A 161 0.76 -20.27 4.35
C LEU A 161 0.74 -20.76 5.80
N PRO A 162 1.92 -20.85 6.46
CA PRO A 162 1.99 -21.10 7.89
C PRO A 162 1.08 -20.14 8.67
N PRO A 163 0.55 -20.56 9.82
CA PRO A 163 -0.37 -19.76 10.62
C PRO A 163 0.14 -18.35 10.86
N ASP A 164 -0.77 -17.38 10.82
CA ASP A 164 -0.51 -15.95 11.08
C ASP A 164 0.51 -15.29 10.13
N SER A 165 0.82 -15.88 8.98
CA SER A 165 1.73 -15.22 8.02
C SER A 165 1.16 -13.89 7.54
N MET A 166 -0.12 -13.83 7.20
CA MET A 166 -0.81 -12.64 6.70
C MET A 166 0.03 -11.90 5.64
N PRO A 167 0.27 -12.51 4.48
CA PRO A 167 1.26 -12.03 3.51
C PRO A 167 0.92 -10.62 3.05
N HIS A 168 1.91 -9.71 3.13
CA HIS A 168 1.72 -8.34 2.67
C HIS A 168 2.07 -8.18 1.19
N THR A 169 3.09 -8.87 0.73
CA THR A 169 3.61 -8.79 -0.63
C THR A 169 3.83 -10.17 -1.23
N VAL A 170 3.72 -10.27 -2.55
CA VAL A 170 4.30 -11.37 -3.33
C VAL A 170 5.25 -10.78 -4.37
N GLN A 171 6.42 -11.39 -4.54
CA GLN A 171 7.44 -10.98 -5.51
C GLN A 171 8.12 -12.21 -6.09
N LEU A 172 8.48 -12.16 -7.38
CA LEU A 172 9.21 -13.25 -8.03
C LEU A 172 10.71 -12.99 -7.94
N ASP A 173 11.46 -14.01 -7.54
CA ASP A 173 12.91 -13.95 -7.59
C ASP A 173 13.44 -14.21 -9.02
N PRO A 174 14.76 -14.07 -9.28
CA PRO A 174 15.34 -14.33 -10.59
C PRO A 174 15.13 -15.77 -11.13
N LYS A 175 14.79 -16.71 -10.25
CA LYS A 175 14.44 -18.11 -10.61
C LYS A 175 12.94 -18.29 -10.84
N GLY A 176 12.13 -17.24 -10.71
CA GLY A 176 10.69 -17.24 -10.89
C GLY A 176 9.92 -17.80 -9.69
N ARG A 177 10.55 -17.99 -8.53
CA ARG A 177 9.87 -18.48 -7.33
C ARG A 177 9.06 -17.34 -6.68
N PRO A 178 7.79 -17.58 -6.30
CA PRO A 178 6.96 -16.57 -5.64
C PRO A 178 7.34 -16.47 -4.15
N TRP A 179 7.94 -15.35 -3.79
CA TRP A 179 8.31 -15.01 -2.42
C TRP A 179 7.23 -14.17 -1.77
N PHE A 180 7.07 -14.31 -0.46
CA PHE A 180 6.12 -13.56 0.35
C PHE A 180 6.77 -13.00 1.62
N SER A 181 6.20 -11.92 2.12
CA SER A 181 6.48 -11.40 3.46
C SER A 181 5.36 -11.80 4.41
N GLY A 182 5.68 -12.61 5.44
CA GLY A 182 4.76 -12.96 6.53
C GLY A 182 4.70 -11.82 7.53
N ASN A 183 3.89 -10.82 7.23
CA ASN A 183 3.88 -9.50 7.89
C ASN A 183 3.46 -9.56 9.36
N LYS A 184 2.70 -10.58 9.78
CA LYS A 184 2.23 -10.72 11.16
C LYS A 184 3.12 -11.65 12.00
N ASN A 185 3.69 -12.71 11.39
CA ASN A 185 4.47 -13.71 12.12
C ASN A 185 5.99 -13.54 11.99
N GLY A 186 6.46 -12.46 11.37
CA GLY A 186 7.89 -12.15 11.25
C GLY A 186 8.65 -13.14 10.37
N THR A 187 8.08 -13.53 9.24
CA THR A 187 8.72 -14.48 8.32
C THR A 187 8.87 -13.90 6.92
N ILE A 188 9.86 -14.40 6.18
CA ILE A 188 9.96 -14.28 4.72
C ILE A 188 10.10 -15.68 4.17
N GLY A 189 9.48 -15.96 3.03
CA GLY A 189 9.55 -17.26 2.43
C GLY A 189 9.12 -17.26 0.98
N TRP A 190 9.16 -18.43 0.36
CA TRP A 190 8.71 -18.67 -1.00
C TRP A 190 7.94 -19.98 -1.08
N ILE A 191 7.10 -20.10 -2.08
CA ILE A 191 6.33 -21.30 -2.38
C ILE A 191 6.97 -22.03 -3.56
N ASP A 192 7.17 -23.34 -3.44
CA ASP A 192 7.46 -24.18 -4.58
C ASP A 192 6.20 -24.31 -5.44
N PRO A 193 6.20 -23.79 -6.68
CA PRO A 193 4.99 -23.80 -7.52
C PRO A 193 4.48 -25.21 -7.87
N ALA A 194 5.37 -26.21 -7.86
CA ALA A 194 5.02 -27.58 -8.22
C ALA A 194 4.36 -28.31 -7.03
N SER A 195 4.99 -28.32 -5.87
CA SER A 195 4.50 -29.01 -4.69
C SER A 195 3.54 -28.18 -3.83
N GLY A 196 3.59 -26.86 -3.93
CA GLY A 196 2.84 -25.93 -3.07
C GLY A 196 3.43 -25.78 -1.66
N LYS A 197 4.60 -26.37 -1.40
CA LYS A 197 5.24 -26.31 -0.10
C LYS A 197 5.97 -24.99 0.12
N PRO A 198 5.79 -24.32 1.28
CA PRO A 198 6.54 -23.13 1.63
C PRO A 198 7.92 -23.46 2.20
N THR A 199 8.93 -22.68 1.80
CA THR A 199 10.21 -22.55 2.51
C THR A 199 10.19 -21.23 3.25
N VAL A 200 10.51 -21.23 4.54
CA VAL A 200 10.31 -20.06 5.42
C VAL A 200 11.56 -19.76 6.22
N TYR A 201 11.90 -18.47 6.29
CA TYR A 201 12.98 -17.91 7.11
C TYR A 201 12.35 -17.02 8.18
N LYS A 202 12.57 -17.35 9.45
CA LYS A 202 12.09 -16.57 10.59
C LYS A 202 13.06 -15.45 10.90
N MET A 203 12.55 -14.27 11.19
CA MET A 203 13.39 -13.15 11.61
C MET A 203 14.07 -13.45 12.95
N PRO A 204 15.39 -13.20 13.06
CA PRO A 204 16.14 -13.48 14.28
C PRO A 204 15.86 -12.48 15.40
N ASP A 205 15.39 -11.30 15.08
CA ASP A 205 15.14 -10.20 16.03
C ASP A 205 13.64 -10.13 16.36
N ALA A 206 13.32 -10.26 17.64
CA ALA A 206 11.95 -10.18 18.14
C ALA A 206 11.30 -8.81 17.93
N GLU A 207 12.09 -7.75 17.72
CA GLU A 207 11.59 -6.40 17.41
C GLU A 207 11.37 -6.17 15.91
N ALA A 208 11.85 -7.08 15.04
CA ALA A 208 11.75 -7.00 13.59
C ALA A 208 10.73 -8.02 13.05
N THR A 209 9.46 -7.87 13.44
CA THR A 209 8.42 -8.86 13.21
C THR A 209 7.45 -8.55 12.08
N ASP A 210 7.62 -7.42 11.39
CA ASP A 210 6.68 -6.96 10.36
C ASP A 210 7.34 -6.78 8.97
N PRO A 211 7.97 -7.82 8.38
CA PRO A 211 8.53 -7.71 7.02
C PRO A 211 7.41 -7.31 6.05
N HIS A 212 7.70 -6.30 5.21
CA HIS A 212 6.66 -5.64 4.44
C HIS A 212 6.83 -5.81 2.92
N THR A 213 7.72 -5.07 2.29
CA THR A 213 7.99 -5.17 0.85
C THR A 213 9.31 -5.87 0.60
N VAL A 214 9.35 -6.73 -0.42
CA VAL A 214 10.50 -7.58 -0.78
C VAL A 214 10.99 -7.23 -2.18
N THR A 215 12.32 -7.21 -2.37
CA THR A 215 12.97 -7.11 -3.68
C THR A 215 14.23 -7.99 -3.71
N PHE A 216 14.81 -8.19 -4.91
CA PHE A 216 15.97 -9.07 -5.11
C PHE A 216 17.06 -8.38 -5.92
N ASP A 217 18.30 -8.71 -5.65
CA ASP A 217 19.38 -8.45 -6.60
C ASP A 217 19.49 -9.60 -7.62
N LYS A 218 20.39 -9.42 -8.60
CA LYS A 218 20.62 -10.40 -9.68
C LYS A 218 21.17 -11.74 -9.17
N ARG A 219 21.76 -11.76 -7.98
CA ARG A 219 22.29 -12.95 -7.30
C ARG A 219 21.21 -13.74 -6.56
N GLY A 220 20.02 -13.16 -6.42
CA GLY A 220 18.91 -13.74 -5.66
C GLY A 220 18.96 -13.42 -4.16
N ILE A 221 19.83 -12.50 -3.73
CA ILE A 221 19.80 -11.97 -2.38
C ILE A 221 18.52 -11.17 -2.18
N VAL A 222 17.85 -11.39 -1.06
CA VAL A 222 16.56 -10.80 -0.72
C VAL A 222 16.77 -9.55 0.13
N TYR A 223 16.11 -8.45 -0.24
CA TYR A 223 16.09 -7.21 0.54
C TYR A 223 14.64 -6.87 0.88
N PHE A 224 14.41 -6.36 2.08
CA PHE A 224 13.06 -6.11 2.56
C PHE A 224 13.01 -5.02 3.61
N THR A 225 11.84 -4.41 3.73
CA THR A 225 11.54 -3.37 4.71
C THR A 225 10.76 -3.93 5.89
N PHE A 226 10.90 -3.29 7.06
CA PHE A 226 10.04 -3.47 8.22
C PHE A 226 9.40 -2.13 8.55
N GLN A 227 8.13 -1.98 8.28
CA GLN A 227 7.45 -0.69 8.37
C GLN A 227 7.38 -0.19 9.82
N ASN A 228 6.85 -0.98 10.72
CA ASN A 228 6.65 -0.56 12.11
C ASN A 228 7.94 -0.66 12.92
N ALA A 229 8.74 -1.69 12.69
CA ALA A 229 10.04 -1.86 13.35
C ALA A 229 11.10 -0.85 12.88
N ASN A 230 10.82 -0.06 11.82
CA ASN A 230 11.74 0.96 11.29
C ASN A 230 13.11 0.40 10.91
N ARG A 231 13.14 -0.73 10.20
CA ARG A 231 14.34 -1.47 9.85
C ARG A 231 14.37 -1.85 8.36
N ILE A 232 15.55 -2.20 7.88
CA ILE A 232 15.79 -2.78 6.55
C ILE A 232 16.55 -4.08 6.75
N GLY A 233 16.13 -5.12 6.03
CA GLY A 233 16.71 -6.46 6.12
C GLY A 233 17.32 -6.92 4.80
N ARG A 234 18.29 -7.84 4.92
CA ARG A 234 18.93 -8.58 3.83
C ARG A 234 19.00 -10.05 4.22
N LEU A 235 18.54 -10.94 3.36
CA LEU A 235 18.61 -12.39 3.53
C LEU A 235 19.39 -12.99 2.36
N ASN A 236 20.37 -13.82 2.69
CA ASN A 236 20.98 -14.73 1.73
C ASN A 236 20.22 -16.07 1.79
N PRO A 237 19.41 -16.44 0.79
CA PRO A 237 18.61 -17.66 0.85
C PRO A 237 19.41 -18.96 0.78
N ASP A 238 20.65 -18.93 0.26
CA ASP A 238 21.50 -20.12 0.16
C ASP A 238 22.13 -20.48 1.50
N THR A 239 22.44 -19.49 2.35
CA THR A 239 23.05 -19.68 3.66
C THR A 239 22.06 -19.53 4.83
N GLY A 240 20.92 -18.89 4.58
CA GLY A 240 19.97 -18.49 5.63
C GLY A 240 20.43 -17.28 6.46
N GLU A 241 21.55 -16.64 6.14
CA GLU A 241 22.06 -15.47 6.87
C GLU A 241 21.11 -14.27 6.68
N ILE A 242 20.66 -13.70 7.80
CA ILE A 242 19.83 -12.49 7.84
C ILE A 242 20.59 -11.38 8.54
N LYS A 243 20.70 -10.23 7.86
CA LYS A 243 21.22 -8.97 8.42
C LYS A 243 20.09 -7.94 8.48
N ILE A 244 19.98 -7.25 9.62
CA ILE A 244 18.97 -6.22 9.85
C ILE A 244 19.64 -4.97 10.39
N VAL A 245 19.30 -3.82 9.81
CA VAL A 245 19.80 -2.52 10.25
C VAL A 245 18.64 -1.56 10.52
N LYS A 246 18.85 -0.55 11.35
CA LYS A 246 17.93 0.58 11.48
C LYS A 246 17.81 1.31 10.15
N ALA A 247 16.60 1.67 9.76
CA ALA A 247 16.39 2.48 8.56
C ALA A 247 16.89 3.94 8.74
N ALA A 248 16.70 4.48 9.94
CA ALA A 248 17.22 5.76 10.38
C ALA A 248 17.06 5.90 11.91
N GLU A 249 17.73 6.89 12.52
CA GLU A 249 17.56 7.17 13.95
C GLU A 249 16.15 7.64 14.29
N GLN A 250 15.57 8.49 13.45
CA GLN A 250 14.17 8.90 13.58
C GLN A 250 13.27 7.91 12.84
N ARG A 251 12.04 7.76 13.31
CA ARG A 251 11.06 6.86 12.71
C ARG A 251 10.71 7.29 11.27
N THR A 252 11.11 6.51 10.28
CA THR A 252 10.81 6.71 8.86
C THR A 252 9.67 5.84 8.38
N GLN A 253 9.42 4.69 9.00
CA GLN A 253 8.51 3.64 8.52
C GLN A 253 8.84 3.25 7.07
N PRO A 254 9.99 2.60 6.81
CA PRO A 254 10.39 2.20 5.46
C PRO A 254 9.31 1.31 4.85
N TYR A 255 8.90 1.64 3.63
CA TYR A 255 7.70 1.04 3.03
C TYR A 255 8.00 0.28 1.74
N ASP A 256 8.18 0.96 0.61
CA ASP A 256 8.57 0.36 -0.66
C ASP A 256 10.09 0.28 -0.79
N ILE A 257 10.58 -0.69 -1.57
CA ILE A 257 12.01 -0.89 -1.80
C ILE A 257 12.25 -1.39 -3.22
N LYS A 258 13.11 -0.69 -3.97
CA LYS A 258 13.50 -1.08 -5.34
C LYS A 258 14.97 -0.75 -5.60
N PHE A 259 15.59 -1.50 -6.50
CA PHE A 259 16.91 -1.21 -7.02
C PHE A 259 16.84 -0.16 -8.13
N ASP A 260 17.78 0.80 -8.11
CA ASP A 260 18.07 1.62 -9.27
C ASP A 260 19.02 0.89 -10.25
N ARG A 261 19.36 1.58 -11.34
CA ARG A 261 20.24 1.00 -12.38
C ARG A 261 21.70 0.84 -11.94
N ASP A 262 22.11 1.63 -10.97
CA ASP A 262 23.47 1.60 -10.41
C ASP A 262 23.60 0.54 -9.30
N GLY A 263 22.50 -0.19 -9.02
CA GLY A 263 22.45 -1.25 -8.03
C GLY A 263 22.29 -0.75 -6.60
N MET A 264 21.88 0.51 -6.39
CA MET A 264 21.51 1.03 -5.09
C MET A 264 20.03 0.79 -4.80
N LEU A 265 19.71 0.54 -3.55
CA LEU A 265 18.32 0.41 -3.10
C LEU A 265 17.75 1.79 -2.78
N TRP A 266 16.52 2.03 -3.23
CA TRP A 266 15.71 3.17 -2.88
C TRP A 266 14.51 2.72 -2.06
N VAL A 267 14.27 3.41 -0.95
CA VAL A 267 13.21 3.06 0.01
C VAL A 267 12.37 4.30 0.30
N THR A 268 11.05 4.14 0.32
CA THR A 268 10.14 5.23 0.69
C THR A 268 9.93 5.31 2.19
N CYS A 269 9.71 6.54 2.70
CA CYS A 269 9.44 6.81 4.12
C CYS A 269 7.95 7.08 4.33
N ASN A 270 7.26 6.22 5.06
CA ASN A 270 5.82 6.37 5.29
C ASN A 270 5.45 7.29 6.47
N ALA A 271 6.43 7.66 7.32
CA ALA A 271 6.22 8.54 8.47
C ALA A 271 6.89 9.92 8.34
N ARG A 272 7.67 10.14 7.28
CA ARG A 272 8.42 11.39 7.05
C ARG A 272 8.51 11.70 5.55
N PRO A 273 8.68 12.99 5.16
CA PRO A 273 8.91 13.36 3.77
C PRO A 273 10.37 13.05 3.36
N CYS A 274 10.67 11.78 3.17
CA CYS A 274 12.01 11.34 2.77
C CYS A 274 11.98 10.11 1.85
N LEU A 275 13.09 9.91 1.17
CA LEU A 275 13.51 8.66 0.58
C LEU A 275 14.81 8.23 1.26
N LEU A 276 15.08 6.93 1.31
CA LEU A 276 16.35 6.39 1.76
C LEU A 276 17.06 5.77 0.57
N LYS A 277 18.36 6.06 0.42
CA LYS A 277 19.25 5.36 -0.50
C LYS A 277 20.12 4.43 0.32
N VAL A 278 20.15 3.15 -0.04
CA VAL A 278 20.79 2.09 0.76
C VAL A 278 21.79 1.33 -0.09
N HIS A 279 23.01 1.19 0.39
CA HIS A 279 24.01 0.37 -0.26
C HIS A 279 23.72 -1.13 0.00
N PRO A 280 23.57 -1.98 -1.02
CA PRO A 280 23.07 -3.35 -0.83
C PRO A 280 24.01 -4.25 -0.02
N ASP A 281 25.32 -4.10 -0.16
CA ASP A 281 26.27 -4.99 0.53
C ASP A 281 26.56 -4.54 1.97
N THR A 282 26.71 -3.24 2.21
CA THR A 282 27.02 -2.68 3.54
C THR A 282 25.79 -2.36 4.38
N LEU A 283 24.62 -2.20 3.73
CA LEU A 283 23.38 -1.67 4.30
C LEU A 283 23.52 -0.26 4.88
N GLN A 284 24.52 0.51 4.43
CA GLN A 284 24.64 1.91 4.78
C GLN A 284 23.47 2.71 4.20
N VAL A 285 22.82 3.50 5.05
CA VAL A 285 21.61 4.27 4.70
C VAL A 285 21.95 5.75 4.60
N THR A 286 21.50 6.39 3.53
CA THR A 286 21.55 7.85 3.32
C THR A 286 20.13 8.38 3.17
N GLU A 287 19.73 9.35 3.98
CA GLU A 287 18.40 9.99 3.91
C GLU A 287 18.41 11.13 2.90
N ILE A 288 17.41 11.17 2.02
CA ILE A 288 17.14 12.22 1.05
C ILE A 288 15.84 12.92 1.46
N LYS A 289 15.92 14.15 1.92
CA LYS A 289 14.75 14.95 2.33
C LYS A 289 13.98 15.42 1.11
N LEU A 290 12.66 15.29 1.16
CA LEU A 290 11.77 15.78 0.12
C LEU A 290 11.33 17.23 0.41
N PRO A 291 11.07 18.05 -0.62
CA PRO A 291 10.79 19.47 -0.46
C PRO A 291 9.43 19.75 0.19
N THR A 292 8.41 18.94 -0.12
CA THR A 292 7.07 19.13 0.44
C THR A 292 7.01 18.56 1.85
N PRO A 293 6.70 19.35 2.89
CA PRO A 293 6.47 18.85 4.22
C PRO A 293 5.24 17.94 4.26
N GLY A 294 5.15 17.13 5.29
CA GLY A 294 4.11 16.14 5.42
C GLY A 294 4.68 14.74 5.41
N THR A 295 3.82 13.75 5.41
CA THR A 295 4.23 12.36 5.60
C THR A 295 3.56 11.47 4.58
N THR A 296 4.00 10.22 4.55
CA THR A 296 3.35 9.15 3.80
C THR A 296 3.77 9.12 2.34
N VAL A 297 5.09 8.96 2.12
CA VAL A 297 5.61 8.56 0.80
C VAL A 297 5.39 7.06 0.66
N ARG A 298 4.51 6.63 -0.27
CA ARG A 298 4.06 5.23 -0.35
C ARG A 298 4.91 4.38 -1.26
N ARG A 299 4.82 4.57 -2.56
CA ARG A 299 5.48 3.73 -3.54
C ARG A 299 6.43 4.55 -4.42
N LEU A 300 7.39 3.86 -4.99
CA LEU A 300 8.34 4.40 -5.96
C LEU A 300 8.48 3.46 -7.16
N ASP A 301 8.93 4.01 -8.27
CA ASP A 301 9.37 3.21 -9.42
C ASP A 301 10.57 3.87 -10.11
N ILE A 302 11.35 3.05 -10.82
CA ILE A 302 12.57 3.49 -11.48
C ILE A 302 12.33 3.53 -12.99
N ALA A 303 12.45 4.72 -13.56
CA ALA A 303 12.26 4.90 -14.99
C ALA A 303 13.45 4.40 -15.82
N PRO A 304 13.25 4.12 -17.13
CA PRO A 304 14.32 3.71 -18.04
C PRO A 304 15.48 4.69 -18.14
N ASP A 305 15.29 5.96 -17.89
CA ASP A 305 16.32 7.00 -17.84
C ASP A 305 17.07 7.07 -16.50
N GLY A 306 16.71 6.23 -15.53
CA GLY A 306 17.29 6.16 -14.20
C GLY A 306 16.65 7.10 -13.18
N MET A 307 15.66 7.90 -13.56
CA MET A 307 14.93 8.76 -12.63
C MET A 307 14.13 7.91 -11.63
N VAL A 308 14.13 8.33 -10.37
CA VAL A 308 13.34 7.71 -9.30
C VAL A 308 12.04 8.49 -9.16
N TRP A 309 10.93 7.84 -9.49
CA TRP A 309 9.60 8.41 -9.36
C TRP A 309 8.93 7.90 -8.08
N TYR A 310 8.22 8.76 -7.38
CA TYR A 310 7.55 8.41 -6.13
C TYR A 310 6.19 9.11 -6.00
N VAL A 311 5.33 8.57 -5.15
CA VAL A 311 4.06 9.20 -4.79
C VAL A 311 4.08 9.62 -3.32
N ASN A 312 3.82 10.91 -3.08
CA ASN A 312 3.65 11.48 -1.74
C ASN A 312 2.16 11.53 -1.41
N SER A 313 1.67 10.45 -0.79
CA SER A 313 0.25 10.28 -0.47
C SER A 313 -0.26 11.32 0.51
N GLY A 314 0.55 11.72 1.48
CA GLY A 314 0.18 12.69 2.50
C GLY A 314 0.01 14.11 1.97
N ALA A 315 0.66 14.42 0.85
CA ALA A 315 0.61 15.73 0.21
C ALA A 315 -0.17 15.76 -1.12
N GLY A 316 -0.62 14.60 -1.61
CA GLY A 316 -1.31 14.50 -2.90
C GLY A 316 -0.42 14.86 -4.08
N LYS A 317 0.83 14.35 -4.11
CA LYS A 317 1.80 14.71 -5.13
C LYS A 317 2.43 13.49 -5.81
N LEU A 318 2.77 13.67 -7.08
CA LEU A 318 3.73 12.87 -7.81
C LEU A 318 5.10 13.56 -7.72
N GLY A 319 6.18 12.81 -7.51
CA GLY A 319 7.53 13.36 -7.42
C GLY A 319 8.56 12.57 -8.22
N ARG A 320 9.65 13.24 -8.57
CA ARG A 320 10.81 12.68 -9.28
C ARG A 320 12.10 13.13 -8.62
N VAL A 321 13.03 12.21 -8.43
CA VAL A 321 14.42 12.50 -8.02
C VAL A 321 15.37 12.10 -9.14
N ASN A 322 16.31 12.97 -9.47
CA ASN A 322 17.47 12.62 -10.28
C ASN A 322 18.56 12.07 -9.34
N PRO A 323 18.91 10.77 -9.39
CA PRO A 323 19.88 10.18 -8.47
C PRO A 323 21.31 10.73 -8.62
N LYS A 324 21.64 11.35 -9.76
CA LYS A 324 22.97 11.88 -10.06
C LYS A 324 23.13 13.31 -9.60
N SER A 325 22.16 14.19 -9.89
CA SER A 325 22.22 15.61 -9.53
C SER A 325 21.60 15.91 -8.15
N GLY A 326 20.75 15.02 -7.63
CA GLY A 326 19.95 15.27 -6.44
C GLY A 326 18.75 16.18 -6.67
N GLU A 327 18.49 16.61 -7.91
CA GLU A 327 17.35 17.46 -8.24
C GLU A 327 16.03 16.73 -7.95
N ILE A 328 15.10 17.42 -7.29
CA ILE A 328 13.77 16.92 -6.96
C ILE A 328 12.72 17.85 -7.58
N LYS A 329 11.76 17.27 -8.29
CA LYS A 329 10.59 17.98 -8.80
C LYS A 329 9.32 17.27 -8.37
N GLU A 330 8.30 18.04 -7.99
CA GLU A 330 6.99 17.52 -7.59
C GLU A 330 5.86 18.22 -8.36
N TRP A 331 4.79 17.47 -8.64
CA TRP A 331 3.58 17.93 -9.29
C TRP A 331 2.37 17.63 -8.41
N ASP A 332 1.40 18.52 -8.37
CA ASP A 332 0.13 18.28 -7.71
C ASP A 332 -0.68 17.23 -8.47
N SER A 333 -1.20 16.25 -7.75
CA SER A 333 -2.11 15.26 -8.31
C SER A 333 -3.44 15.91 -8.69
N PRO A 334 -4.12 15.50 -9.79
CA PRO A 334 -5.31 16.17 -10.31
C PRO A 334 -6.42 16.42 -9.30
N SER A 335 -6.68 15.50 -8.39
CA SER A 335 -7.70 15.66 -7.34
C SER A 335 -7.20 16.39 -6.09
N GLY A 336 -5.99 16.96 -6.14
CA GLY A 336 -5.44 17.84 -5.11
C GLY A 336 -4.85 17.11 -3.89
N PRO A 337 -4.62 17.85 -2.78
CA PRO A 337 -3.81 17.35 -1.66
C PRO A 337 -4.43 16.19 -0.89
N LYS A 338 -5.74 15.95 -1.02
CA LYS A 338 -6.44 14.81 -0.40
C LYS A 338 -6.58 13.61 -1.33
N SER A 339 -5.99 13.64 -2.52
CA SER A 339 -6.06 12.56 -3.52
C SER A 339 -5.42 11.25 -3.06
N HIS A 340 -4.45 11.31 -2.16
CA HIS A 340 -3.75 10.16 -1.59
C HIS A 340 -3.20 9.21 -2.67
N PRO A 341 -2.27 9.64 -3.55
CA PRO A 341 -1.61 8.78 -4.50
C PRO A 341 -0.92 7.60 -3.80
N TYR A 342 -1.02 6.38 -4.35
CA TYR A 342 -0.55 5.21 -3.62
C TYR A 342 0.36 4.28 -4.44
N ALA A 343 -0.22 3.57 -5.42
CA ALA A 343 0.53 2.73 -6.37
C ALA A 343 1.20 3.59 -7.42
N ILE A 344 2.31 3.10 -7.97
CA ILE A 344 3.00 3.75 -9.08
C ILE A 344 3.67 2.69 -9.97
N ALA A 345 3.69 2.93 -11.27
CA ALA A 345 4.43 2.15 -12.25
C ALA A 345 4.88 3.04 -13.41
N VAL A 346 6.02 2.74 -13.99
CA VAL A 346 6.53 3.39 -15.20
C VAL A 346 6.26 2.48 -16.39
N LEU A 347 5.47 2.94 -17.35
CA LEU A 347 5.13 2.20 -18.55
C LEU A 347 5.16 3.12 -19.79
N ASP A 348 5.92 2.72 -20.82
CA ASP A 348 6.07 3.44 -22.10
C ASP A 348 6.43 4.93 -21.94
N GLY A 349 7.33 5.21 -20.99
CA GLY A 349 7.80 6.55 -20.69
C GLY A 349 6.79 7.45 -19.98
N ALA A 350 5.62 6.94 -19.65
CA ALA A 350 4.62 7.61 -18.80
C ALA A 350 4.64 7.06 -17.38
N ILE A 351 4.19 7.86 -16.42
CA ILE A 351 4.07 7.50 -15.02
C ILE A 351 2.61 7.23 -14.74
N TRP A 352 2.32 6.01 -14.30
CA TRP A 352 0.99 5.57 -13.94
C TRP A 352 0.88 5.45 -12.43
N TYR A 353 -0.15 6.03 -11.85
CA TYR A 353 -0.41 5.94 -10.42
C TYR A 353 -1.90 6.04 -10.14
N ASN A 354 -2.32 5.82 -8.91
CA ASN A 354 -3.72 5.99 -8.55
C ASN A 354 -3.94 7.06 -7.49
N GLU A 355 -5.13 7.63 -7.48
CA GLU A 355 -5.64 8.47 -6.40
C GLU A 355 -6.64 7.66 -5.57
N SER A 356 -6.23 7.22 -4.37
CA SER A 356 -7.05 6.36 -3.50
C SER A 356 -7.83 7.12 -2.43
N GLY A 357 -7.59 8.41 -2.29
CA GLY A 357 -8.25 9.27 -1.30
C GLY A 357 -9.57 9.87 -1.77
N VAL A 358 -9.92 9.72 -3.03
CA VAL A 358 -11.11 10.28 -3.69
C VAL A 358 -12.06 9.20 -4.17
N ARG A 359 -13.25 9.58 -4.58
CA ARG A 359 -14.25 8.63 -5.09
C ARG A 359 -14.85 9.11 -6.43
N PRO A 360 -14.89 8.23 -7.43
CA PRO A 360 -14.24 6.91 -7.45
C PRO A 360 -12.71 6.99 -7.30
N ASP A 361 -12.06 5.87 -6.94
CA ASP A 361 -10.60 5.75 -7.08
C ASP A 361 -10.24 6.03 -8.55
N MET A 362 -9.18 6.80 -8.79
CA MET A 362 -8.75 7.17 -10.13
C MET A 362 -7.44 6.47 -10.50
N LEU A 363 -7.35 5.96 -11.69
CA LEU A 363 -6.07 5.65 -12.33
C LEU A 363 -5.62 6.90 -13.07
N VAL A 364 -4.38 7.33 -12.85
CA VAL A 364 -3.80 8.55 -13.42
C VAL A 364 -2.60 8.18 -14.28
N ARG A 365 -2.51 8.75 -15.48
CA ARG A 365 -1.34 8.74 -16.35
C ARG A 365 -0.76 10.15 -16.39
N PHE A 366 0.53 10.27 -16.13
CA PHE A 366 1.31 11.49 -16.28
C PHE A 366 2.32 11.33 -17.41
N ASP A 367 2.33 12.26 -18.33
CA ASP A 367 3.33 12.35 -19.38
C ASP A 367 4.46 13.31 -18.98
N PRO A 368 5.67 12.80 -18.66
CA PRO A 368 6.76 13.64 -18.19
C PRO A 368 7.30 14.63 -19.23
N LYS A 369 7.05 14.37 -20.53
CA LYS A 369 7.55 15.24 -21.63
C LYS A 369 6.77 16.55 -21.71
N ASN A 370 5.45 16.45 -21.53
CA ASN A 370 4.53 17.59 -21.65
C ASN A 370 3.99 18.05 -20.29
N GLU A 371 4.32 17.32 -19.22
CA GLU A 371 3.81 17.53 -17.86
C GLU A 371 2.27 17.54 -17.79
N THR A 372 1.63 16.66 -18.56
CA THR A 372 0.17 16.57 -18.66
C THR A 372 -0.36 15.32 -17.99
N PHE A 373 -1.56 15.46 -17.40
CA PHE A 373 -2.29 14.38 -16.77
C PHE A 373 -3.47 13.93 -17.61
N GLN A 374 -3.81 12.67 -17.49
CA GLN A 374 -5.09 12.11 -17.89
C GLN A 374 -5.51 11.07 -16.84
N SER A 375 -6.82 10.93 -16.57
CA SER A 375 -7.27 10.00 -15.53
C SER A 375 -8.60 9.34 -15.85
N TRP A 376 -8.79 8.14 -15.29
CA TRP A 376 -9.96 7.29 -15.47
C TRP A 376 -10.44 6.75 -14.13
N PRO A 377 -11.77 6.64 -13.92
CA PRO A 377 -12.29 5.97 -12.74
C PRO A 377 -11.97 4.47 -12.77
N ILE A 378 -11.53 3.93 -11.65
CA ILE A 378 -11.35 2.50 -11.46
C ILE A 378 -12.69 1.92 -10.98
N LYS A 379 -13.26 0.98 -11.74
CA LYS A 379 -14.56 0.38 -11.46
C LYS A 379 -14.42 -1.10 -11.13
N SER A 380 -15.27 -1.58 -10.22
CA SER A 380 -15.51 -3.00 -9.98
C SER A 380 -17.01 -3.26 -9.97
N GLY A 381 -17.55 -3.66 -11.11
CA GLY A 381 -19.01 -3.75 -11.29
C GLY A 381 -19.67 -2.36 -11.12
N ASN A 382 -20.73 -2.27 -10.32
CA ASN A 382 -21.45 -1.03 -10.05
C ASN A 382 -20.92 -0.23 -8.86
N ILE A 383 -19.83 -0.66 -8.23
CA ILE A 383 -19.25 0.02 -7.07
C ILE A 383 -17.89 0.61 -7.40
N TYR A 384 -17.67 1.79 -6.85
CA TYR A 384 -16.37 2.44 -6.83
C TYR A 384 -15.72 2.07 -5.51
N ALA A 385 -14.85 1.10 -5.50
CA ALA A 385 -14.30 0.66 -4.25
C ALA A 385 -12.95 -0.01 -4.43
N GLY A 386 -12.22 0.07 -3.42
CA GLY A 386 -10.98 -0.62 -3.29
C GLY A 386 -9.85 0.36 -3.13
N ILE A 387 -8.89 0.00 -2.32
CA ILE A 387 -7.64 0.71 -2.27
C ILE A 387 -6.68 -0.05 -3.15
N LEU A 388 -6.32 0.54 -4.28
CA LEU A 388 -5.23 0.08 -5.11
C LEU A 388 -3.92 0.46 -4.42
N ARG A 389 -3.08 -0.52 -4.12
CA ARG A 389 -1.86 -0.33 -3.31
C ARG A 389 -0.57 -0.65 -4.03
N ASN A 390 -0.66 -1.31 -5.17
CA ASN A 390 0.48 -1.62 -6.02
C ASN A 390 0.05 -1.69 -7.49
N ALA A 391 0.96 -1.34 -8.38
CA ALA A 391 0.82 -1.49 -9.82
C ALA A 391 2.12 -2.07 -10.37
N ARG A 392 2.02 -3.00 -11.30
CA ARG A 392 3.18 -3.62 -11.95
C ARG A 392 2.96 -3.74 -13.45
N VAL A 393 4.04 -3.61 -14.19
CA VAL A 393 4.01 -3.76 -15.65
C VAL A 393 4.15 -5.23 -16.00
N THR A 394 3.33 -5.70 -16.93
CA THR A 394 3.46 -7.03 -17.54
C THR A 394 4.42 -6.99 -18.72
N ARG A 395 4.79 -8.16 -19.23
CA ARG A 395 5.64 -8.27 -20.43
C ARG A 395 4.96 -7.78 -21.70
N GLU A 396 3.63 -7.86 -21.71
CA GLU A 396 2.79 -7.41 -22.81
C GLU A 396 2.59 -5.89 -22.83
N GLY A 397 3.16 -5.17 -21.85
CA GLY A 397 3.01 -3.72 -21.75
C GLY A 397 1.65 -3.31 -21.20
N THR A 398 1.08 -4.11 -20.30
CA THR A 398 -0.12 -3.79 -19.54
C THR A 398 0.22 -3.51 -18.07
N LEU A 399 -0.73 -3.01 -17.30
CA LEU A 399 -0.58 -2.83 -15.86
C LEU A 399 -1.40 -3.86 -15.10
N LEU A 400 -0.77 -4.58 -14.18
CA LEU A 400 -1.47 -5.35 -13.17
C LEU A 400 -1.71 -4.49 -11.95
N ILE A 401 -2.96 -4.37 -11.56
CA ILE A 401 -3.43 -3.69 -10.37
C ILE A 401 -4.36 -4.59 -9.56
N HIS A 402 -4.75 -4.16 -8.38
CA HIS A 402 -5.70 -4.91 -7.56
C HIS A 402 -6.68 -3.98 -6.85
N GLN A 403 -7.79 -4.53 -6.45
CA GLN A 403 -8.73 -3.86 -5.56
C GLN A 403 -8.96 -4.71 -4.32
N THR A 404 -8.40 -4.27 -3.20
CA THR A 404 -8.43 -5.04 -1.95
C THR A 404 -9.83 -5.24 -1.39
N ALA A 405 -10.68 -4.22 -1.47
CA ALA A 405 -12.03 -4.27 -0.91
C ALA A 405 -12.99 -5.14 -1.74
N THR A 406 -12.78 -5.25 -3.04
CA THR A 406 -13.62 -6.05 -3.93
C THR A 406 -13.00 -7.37 -4.35
N ASN A 407 -11.89 -7.74 -3.71
CA ASN A 407 -11.22 -9.04 -3.90
C ASN A 407 -10.84 -9.34 -5.36
N ARG A 408 -10.30 -8.33 -6.07
CA ARG A 408 -10.01 -8.43 -7.51
C ARG A 408 -8.55 -8.24 -7.83
N VAL A 409 -8.09 -9.00 -8.81
CA VAL A 409 -6.93 -8.70 -9.65
C VAL A 409 -7.45 -8.07 -10.94
N MET A 410 -6.79 -7.03 -11.42
CA MET A 410 -7.20 -6.32 -12.63
C MET A 410 -6.00 -6.10 -13.55
N GLU A 411 -6.26 -6.18 -14.85
CA GLU A 411 -5.33 -5.79 -15.89
C GLU A 411 -5.85 -4.53 -16.59
N VAL A 412 -4.97 -3.56 -16.75
CA VAL A 412 -5.23 -2.34 -17.52
C VAL A 412 -4.42 -2.39 -18.79
N THR A 413 -5.07 -2.43 -19.93
CA THR A 413 -4.43 -2.40 -21.24
C THR A 413 -4.45 -0.97 -21.78
N PRO A 414 -3.27 -0.33 -21.94
CA PRO A 414 -3.15 0.98 -22.56
C PRO A 414 -3.37 0.91 -24.08
N GLY A 415 -4.02 1.95 -24.65
CA GLY A 415 -4.25 2.07 -26.10
C GLY A 415 -5.64 1.56 -26.55
N PRO A 416 -5.97 1.64 -27.84
CA PRO A 416 -7.23 1.17 -28.37
C PRO A 416 -7.36 -0.34 -28.13
N ALA A 417 -8.57 -0.76 -27.70
CA ALA A 417 -8.86 -2.16 -27.42
C ALA A 417 -8.50 -3.04 -28.64
N ARG A 418 -7.58 -3.96 -28.46
CA ARG A 418 -7.34 -5.01 -29.45
C ARG A 418 -8.51 -5.99 -29.39
N GLY A 419 -9.58 -5.73 -30.17
CA GLY A 419 -10.71 -6.64 -30.36
C GLY A 419 -11.69 -6.77 -29.20
N GLY A 420 -11.76 -5.80 -28.29
CA GLY A 420 -12.78 -5.70 -27.24
C GLY A 420 -13.50 -4.37 -27.30
N GLU A 421 -14.76 -4.34 -26.94
CA GLU A 421 -15.56 -3.12 -26.91
C GLU A 421 -14.89 -2.05 -26.05
N ALA A 422 -14.61 -0.90 -26.67
CA ALA A 422 -14.24 0.30 -25.92
C ALA A 422 -15.36 0.63 -24.95
N ILE A 423 -15.11 0.60 -23.66
CA ILE A 423 -16.09 1.04 -22.67
C ILE A 423 -16.28 2.55 -22.87
N SER A 424 -17.28 2.91 -23.64
CA SER A 424 -17.75 4.29 -23.77
C SER A 424 -18.23 4.75 -22.39
N LEU A 425 -17.54 5.74 -21.83
CA LEU A 425 -17.97 6.45 -20.62
C LEU A 425 -19.10 7.42 -20.96
N THR A 426 -20.25 6.91 -21.36
CA THR A 426 -21.48 7.69 -21.41
C THR A 426 -22.35 7.34 -20.20
N ARG A 427 -22.42 8.34 -19.29
CA ARG A 427 -23.32 8.62 -18.16
C ARG A 427 -23.04 7.91 -16.86
#